data_65cad78404ee9d25d23de0ecdd664f02
#
_entry.id   65cad78404ee9d25d23de0ecdd664f02
#
_cell.length_a   1.000
_cell.length_b   1.000
_cell.length_c   1.000
_cell.angle_alpha   90.00
_cell.angle_beta   90.00
_cell.angle_gamma   90.00
#
_symmetry.space_group_name_H-M   'P 1'
#
loop_
_entity.id
_entity.type
_entity.pdbx_description
1 polymer ?
#
loop_
_entity_poly.entity_id
_entity_poly.type
_entity_poly.pdbx_seq_one_letter_code
_entity_poly.pdbx_strand_id
1 'polypeptide(L)'
;MIAKIQKLVLFTVALLLPVDLSADTDPPKKYIPQEVIVFVTLKINKNKSKDEIKAFTKKYSEFVDKTEPDSLGWGYHQSGDKVILIERYKNEDGNILTIENISPGGIRHQLMNNQLEIFTIEKVSVFGAFTQKLIDYHAATAKKLNFQFPIEHHPMISGYSRNAK
;
A
#
# COMPACT_ATOMS: atom_id res chain seq x y z
N MET A 1 33.63 -79.33 -24.16
CA MET A 1 34.01 -77.90 -24.29
C MET A 1 32.92 -77.11 -23.58
N ILE A 2 33.14 -76.80 -22.28
CA ILE A 2 32.12 -76.24 -21.40
C ILE A 2 32.53 -74.80 -21.10
N ALA A 3 31.76 -73.86 -21.64
CA ALA A 3 31.98 -72.42 -21.41
C ALA A 3 31.40 -72.02 -20.04
N LYS A 4 32.25 -71.50 -19.15
CA LYS A 4 31.87 -70.93 -17.88
C LYS A 4 31.37 -69.50 -18.07
N ILE A 5 30.09 -69.28 -17.77
CA ILE A 5 29.48 -67.95 -17.72
C ILE A 5 29.76 -67.36 -16.32
N GLN A 6 30.64 -66.37 -16.22
CA GLN A 6 30.84 -65.56 -15.03
C GLN A 6 29.73 -64.51 -14.92
N LYS A 7 28.88 -64.65 -13.91
CA LYS A 7 27.90 -63.59 -13.52
C LYS A 7 28.63 -62.46 -12.81
N LEU A 8 28.69 -61.32 -13.45
CA LEU A 8 29.11 -60.06 -12.85
C LEU A 8 27.97 -59.49 -12.02
N VAL A 9 28.08 -59.54 -10.69
CA VAL A 9 27.14 -58.88 -9.76
C VAL A 9 27.61 -57.45 -9.58
N LEU A 10 26.88 -56.52 -10.20
CA LEU A 10 27.05 -55.07 -9.98
C LEU A 10 26.44 -54.71 -8.64
N PHE A 11 27.28 -54.38 -7.66
CA PHE A 11 26.85 -53.79 -6.39
C PHE A 11 26.65 -52.28 -6.58
N THR A 12 25.40 -51.86 -6.72
CA THR A 12 25.05 -50.43 -6.73
C THR A 12 25.00 -49.92 -5.27
N VAL A 13 26.05 -49.28 -4.83
CA VAL A 13 26.04 -48.55 -3.56
C VAL A 13 25.26 -47.27 -3.76
N ALA A 14 24.01 -47.25 -3.31
CA ALA A 14 23.24 -46.03 -3.23
C ALA A 14 23.80 -45.12 -2.09
N LEU A 15 24.51 -44.07 -2.47
CA LEU A 15 24.95 -43.04 -1.55
C LEU A 15 23.68 -42.26 -1.09
N LEU A 16 23.17 -42.60 0.06
CA LEU A 16 22.17 -41.79 0.77
C LEU A 16 22.86 -40.54 1.29
N LEU A 17 22.86 -39.45 0.50
CA LEU A 17 23.21 -38.14 0.98
C LEU A 17 22.11 -37.71 1.98
N PRO A 18 22.46 -37.25 3.18
CA PRO A 18 21.47 -36.65 4.07
C PRO A 18 20.90 -35.42 3.37
N VAL A 19 19.62 -35.45 3.03
CA VAL A 19 18.86 -34.28 2.65
C VAL A 19 18.72 -33.48 3.93
N ASP A 20 19.52 -32.43 4.05
CA ASP A 20 19.40 -31.43 5.12
C ASP A 20 18.05 -30.72 4.90
N LEU A 21 16.97 -31.26 5.48
CA LEU A 21 15.70 -30.58 5.64
C LEU A 21 15.90 -29.49 6.72
N SER A 22 16.68 -28.46 6.39
CA SER A 22 16.63 -27.21 7.13
C SER A 22 15.22 -26.69 6.96
N ALA A 23 14.36 -26.99 7.92
CA ALA A 23 13.05 -26.37 8.02
C ALA A 23 13.29 -24.86 7.95
N ASP A 24 12.70 -24.22 6.94
CA ASP A 24 12.72 -22.77 6.75
C ASP A 24 12.16 -22.15 8.05
N THR A 25 13.07 -21.74 8.96
CA THR A 25 12.77 -21.20 10.28
C THR A 25 12.41 -19.73 10.22
N ASP A 26 12.03 -19.24 9.04
CA ASP A 26 11.49 -17.89 8.91
C ASP A 26 10.28 -17.75 9.85
N PRO A 27 10.27 -16.73 10.71
CA PRO A 27 9.11 -16.49 11.57
C PRO A 27 7.86 -16.33 10.72
N PRO A 28 6.68 -16.76 11.20
CA PRO A 28 5.45 -16.75 10.43
C PRO A 28 5.20 -15.34 9.88
N LYS A 29 5.01 -15.27 8.56
CA LYS A 29 4.77 -14.00 7.84
C LYS A 29 3.48 -13.38 8.38
N LYS A 30 3.59 -12.18 8.97
CA LYS A 30 2.43 -11.48 9.51
C LYS A 30 1.64 -10.82 8.38
N TYR A 31 0.44 -11.31 8.12
CA TYR A 31 -0.48 -10.73 7.16
C TYR A 31 -1.25 -9.55 7.74
N ILE A 32 -1.62 -8.61 6.87
CA ILE A 32 -2.55 -7.50 7.17
C ILE A 32 -3.81 -7.75 6.35
N PRO A 33 -4.78 -8.52 6.85
CA PRO A 33 -5.94 -8.94 6.06
C PRO A 33 -6.91 -7.80 5.73
N GLN A 34 -6.85 -6.69 6.47
CA GLN A 34 -7.79 -5.58 6.37
C GLN A 34 -7.16 -4.31 5.80
N GLU A 35 -5.97 -4.41 5.18
CA GLU A 35 -5.28 -3.25 4.63
C GLU A 35 -6.13 -2.53 3.59
N VAL A 36 -6.19 -1.21 3.70
CA VAL A 36 -6.76 -0.31 2.71
C VAL A 36 -5.63 0.48 2.07
N ILE A 37 -5.57 0.48 0.74
CA ILE A 37 -4.59 1.21 -0.05
C ILE A 37 -5.32 2.24 -0.89
N VAL A 38 -4.86 3.49 -0.85
CA VAL A 38 -5.46 4.58 -1.61
C VAL A 38 -4.44 5.16 -2.59
N PHE A 39 -4.83 5.27 -3.84
CA PHE A 39 -4.09 6.02 -4.85
C PHE A 39 -4.82 7.33 -5.14
N VAL A 40 -4.16 8.45 -4.83
CA VAL A 40 -4.65 9.76 -5.19
C VAL A 40 -3.89 10.25 -6.41
N THR A 41 -4.57 10.38 -7.54
CA THR A 41 -3.99 10.96 -8.75
C THR A 41 -4.05 12.48 -8.64
N LEU A 42 -2.88 13.09 -8.66
CA LEU A 42 -2.66 14.52 -8.51
C LEU A 42 -2.04 15.09 -9.77
N LYS A 43 -2.43 16.30 -10.12
CA LYS A 43 -1.77 17.12 -11.13
C LYS A 43 -1.08 18.30 -10.47
N ILE A 44 0.17 18.57 -10.86
CA ILE A 44 0.92 19.72 -10.35
C ILE A 44 0.31 21.02 -10.91
N ASN A 45 -0.03 21.94 -10.02
CA ASN A 45 -0.55 23.25 -10.40
C ASN A 45 0.54 24.10 -11.07
N LYS A 46 0.12 25.01 -11.97
CA LYS A 46 1.05 25.89 -12.69
C LYS A 46 1.90 26.71 -11.69
N ASN A 47 3.14 27.00 -12.10
CA ASN A 47 4.10 27.84 -11.37
C ASN A 47 4.62 27.26 -10.05
N LYS A 48 4.51 25.95 -9.83
CA LYS A 48 5.13 25.28 -8.68
C LYS A 48 6.49 24.74 -9.04
N SER A 49 7.51 25.10 -8.27
CA SER A 49 8.87 24.61 -8.46
C SER A 49 9.04 23.20 -7.90
N LYS A 50 10.05 22.47 -8.41
CA LYS A 50 10.39 21.14 -7.87
C LYS A 50 10.76 21.18 -6.39
N ASP A 51 11.42 22.25 -5.97
CA ASP A 51 11.86 22.39 -4.57
C ASP A 51 10.69 22.67 -3.62
N GLU A 52 9.71 23.49 -4.04
CA GLU A 52 8.46 23.69 -3.28
C GLU A 52 7.71 22.37 -3.12
N ILE A 53 7.54 21.62 -4.22
CA ILE A 53 6.86 20.32 -4.20
C ILE A 53 7.57 19.36 -3.25
N LYS A 54 8.89 19.23 -3.36
CA LYS A 54 9.70 18.34 -2.53
C LYS A 54 9.65 18.73 -1.04
N ALA A 55 9.77 20.00 -0.74
CA ALA A 55 9.70 20.51 0.64
C ALA A 55 8.32 20.26 1.25
N PHE A 56 7.27 20.53 0.50
CA PHE A 56 5.90 20.32 0.95
C PHE A 56 5.60 18.84 1.17
N THR A 57 5.87 17.98 0.19
CA THR A 57 5.56 16.54 0.28
C THR A 57 6.32 15.87 1.43
N LYS A 58 7.58 16.28 1.67
CA LYS A 58 8.35 15.83 2.83
C LYS A 58 7.67 16.22 4.15
N LYS A 59 7.33 17.51 4.31
CA LYS A 59 6.65 18.01 5.51
C LYS A 59 5.32 17.30 5.76
N TYR A 60 4.55 17.06 4.70
CA TYR A 60 3.26 16.39 4.79
C TYR A 60 3.41 14.94 5.25
N SER A 61 4.33 14.19 4.61
CA SER A 61 4.61 12.80 4.98
C SER A 61 5.09 12.66 6.44
N GLU A 62 5.99 13.54 6.88
CA GLU A 62 6.48 13.56 8.27
C GLU A 62 5.36 13.87 9.27
N PHE A 63 4.39 14.69 8.89
CA PHE A 63 3.25 14.99 9.75
C PHE A 63 2.34 13.77 9.91
N VAL A 64 2.01 13.08 8.78
CA VAL A 64 1.20 11.85 8.80
C VAL A 64 1.87 10.76 9.64
N ASP A 65 3.17 10.52 9.41
CA ASP A 65 3.95 9.52 10.16
C ASP A 65 3.88 9.74 11.69
N LYS A 66 3.89 11.02 12.12
CA LYS A 66 3.85 11.37 13.54
C LYS A 66 2.46 11.34 14.17
N THR A 67 1.40 11.52 13.39
CA THR A 67 0.05 11.80 13.92
C THR A 67 -0.99 10.74 13.59
N GLU A 68 -0.70 9.83 12.65
CA GLU A 68 -1.65 8.82 12.19
C GLU A 68 -1.08 7.40 12.39
N PRO A 69 -1.25 6.80 13.57
CA PRO A 69 -0.62 5.51 13.92
C PRO A 69 -1.14 4.33 13.10
N ASP A 70 -2.30 4.44 12.46
CA ASP A 70 -2.85 3.42 11.57
C ASP A 70 -2.46 3.63 10.10
N SER A 71 -1.66 4.67 9.79
CA SER A 71 -0.99 4.82 8.50
C SER A 71 0.23 3.90 8.43
N LEU A 72 0.23 2.98 7.46
CA LEU A 72 1.30 2.01 7.22
C LEU A 72 2.31 2.48 6.18
N GLY A 73 2.01 3.55 5.47
CA GLY A 73 2.87 4.11 4.46
C GLY A 73 2.25 5.26 3.71
N TRP A 74 3.11 6.19 3.31
CA TRP A 74 2.74 7.43 2.63
C TRP A 74 3.83 7.83 1.65
N GLY A 75 3.52 7.96 0.36
CA GLY A 75 4.53 8.28 -0.63
C GLY A 75 4.00 9.01 -1.85
N TYR A 76 4.71 10.07 -2.25
CA TYR A 76 4.44 10.82 -3.47
C TYR A 76 5.37 10.37 -4.59
N HIS A 77 4.82 9.93 -5.72
CA HIS A 77 5.54 9.41 -6.88
C HIS A 77 5.24 10.26 -8.11
N GLN A 78 6.25 10.95 -8.64
CA GLN A 78 6.08 11.90 -9.74
C GLN A 78 6.46 11.29 -11.10
N SER A 79 5.64 11.58 -12.12
CA SER A 79 5.92 11.33 -13.53
C SER A 79 5.42 12.50 -14.37
N GLY A 80 6.33 13.32 -14.88
CA GLY A 80 5.97 14.56 -15.57
C GLY A 80 5.28 15.57 -14.66
N ASP A 81 4.09 16.03 -15.07
CA ASP A 81 3.21 16.92 -14.29
C ASP A 81 2.22 16.17 -13.40
N LYS A 82 2.26 14.83 -13.41
CA LYS A 82 1.41 13.97 -12.58
C LYS A 82 2.16 13.43 -11.39
N VAL A 83 1.45 13.34 -10.28
CA VAL A 83 1.92 12.72 -9.05
C VAL A 83 0.89 11.69 -8.59
N ILE A 84 1.34 10.51 -8.23
CA ILE A 84 0.51 9.53 -7.53
C ILE A 84 0.92 9.57 -6.07
N LEU A 85 0.00 9.94 -5.20
CA LEU A 85 0.14 9.74 -3.77
C LEU A 85 -0.39 8.34 -3.44
N ILE A 86 0.44 7.54 -2.81
CA ILE A 86 0.08 6.21 -2.32
C ILE A 86 -0.02 6.29 -0.80
N GLU A 87 -1.18 5.97 -0.29
CA GLU A 87 -1.48 5.90 1.13
C GLU A 87 -1.82 4.45 1.50
N ARG A 88 -1.34 3.98 2.65
CA ARG A 88 -1.60 2.63 3.14
C ARG A 88 -2.10 2.71 4.57
N TYR A 89 -3.19 2.03 4.85
CA TYR A 89 -3.85 2.03 6.16
C TYR A 89 -4.04 0.60 6.66
N LYS A 90 -3.92 0.42 7.96
CA LYS A 90 -4.11 -0.87 8.62
C LYS A 90 -5.50 -1.46 8.38
N ASN A 91 -6.52 -0.62 8.24
CA ASN A 91 -7.91 -0.99 8.01
C ASN A 91 -8.73 0.23 7.54
N GLU A 92 -10.03 0.06 7.35
CA GLU A 92 -10.95 1.13 6.94
C GLU A 92 -11.07 2.26 7.97
N ASP A 93 -10.94 1.98 9.29
CA ASP A 93 -11.02 3.01 10.32
C ASP A 93 -9.81 3.95 10.25
N GLY A 94 -8.62 3.45 9.92
CA GLY A 94 -7.45 4.28 9.66
C GLY A 94 -7.66 5.23 8.47
N ASN A 95 -8.32 4.76 7.41
CA ASN A 95 -8.66 5.62 6.28
C ASN A 95 -9.75 6.65 6.64
N ILE A 96 -10.76 6.27 7.42
CA ILE A 96 -11.79 7.20 7.93
C ILE A 96 -11.13 8.31 8.76
N LEU A 97 -10.25 7.94 9.70
CA LEU A 97 -9.53 8.91 10.54
C LEU A 97 -8.72 9.92 9.70
N THR A 98 -8.04 9.44 8.65
CA THR A 98 -7.33 10.34 7.71
C THR A 98 -8.26 11.38 7.09
N ILE A 99 -9.47 11.00 6.68
CA ILE A 99 -10.46 11.90 6.10
C ILE A 99 -10.99 12.89 7.15
N GLU A 100 -11.21 12.46 8.38
CA GLU A 100 -11.58 13.33 9.48
C GLU A 100 -10.48 14.37 9.76
N ASN A 101 -9.21 13.95 9.76
CA ASN A 101 -8.07 14.82 9.97
C ASN A 101 -7.90 15.91 8.90
N ILE A 102 -8.27 15.66 7.64
CA ILE A 102 -8.23 16.66 6.57
C ILE A 102 -9.51 17.51 6.49
N SER A 103 -10.58 17.09 7.11
CA SER A 103 -11.87 17.80 7.12
C SER A 103 -11.79 19.09 7.94
N PRO A 104 -12.72 20.05 7.76
CA PRO A 104 -12.78 21.26 8.58
C PRO A 104 -12.81 20.95 10.08
N GLY A 105 -11.85 21.50 10.82
CA GLY A 105 -11.63 21.23 12.24
C GLY A 105 -10.65 20.10 12.55
N GLY A 106 -10.27 19.29 11.56
CA GLY A 106 -9.27 18.22 11.71
C GLY A 106 -7.84 18.77 11.81
N ILE A 107 -6.98 17.98 12.45
CA ILE A 107 -5.59 18.37 12.75
C ILE A 107 -4.72 18.63 11.51
N ARG A 108 -5.12 18.08 10.36
CA ARG A 108 -4.39 18.17 9.09
C ARG A 108 -5.10 19.07 8.06
N HIS A 109 -6.22 19.71 8.43
CA HIS A 109 -7.02 20.53 7.52
C HIS A 109 -6.20 21.61 6.82
N GLN A 110 -5.37 22.35 7.56
CA GLN A 110 -4.54 23.40 6.96
C GLN A 110 -3.49 22.83 5.99
N LEU A 111 -2.88 21.67 6.30
CA LEU A 111 -1.95 21.02 5.38
C LEU A 111 -2.66 20.54 4.11
N MET A 112 -3.90 20.07 4.21
CA MET A 112 -4.72 19.71 3.06
C MET A 112 -5.00 20.91 2.16
N ASN A 113 -5.35 22.06 2.73
CA ASN A 113 -5.53 23.30 1.97
C ASN A 113 -4.24 23.68 1.22
N ASN A 114 -3.09 23.62 1.89
CA ASN A 114 -1.80 23.87 1.26
C ASN A 114 -1.47 22.85 0.16
N GLN A 115 -1.90 21.58 0.32
CA GLN A 115 -1.76 20.57 -0.73
C GLN A 115 -2.54 20.95 -1.98
N LEU A 116 -3.76 21.46 -1.83
CA LEU A 116 -4.61 21.91 -2.95
C LEU A 116 -4.07 23.15 -3.66
N GLU A 117 -3.23 23.96 -3.00
CA GLU A 117 -2.49 25.05 -3.66
C GLU A 117 -1.36 24.52 -4.57
N ILE A 118 -0.82 23.34 -4.27
CA ILE A 118 0.28 22.72 -5.03
C ILE A 118 -0.25 21.76 -6.08
N PHE A 119 -1.30 21.00 -5.75
CA PHE A 119 -1.86 19.95 -6.59
C PHE A 119 -3.36 20.13 -6.79
N THR A 120 -3.82 19.71 -7.96
CA THR A 120 -5.24 19.43 -8.21
C THR A 120 -5.46 17.92 -8.11
N ILE A 121 -6.45 17.48 -7.33
CA ILE A 121 -6.85 16.08 -7.27
C ILE A 121 -7.67 15.76 -8.52
N GLU A 122 -7.23 14.76 -9.29
CA GLU A 122 -7.95 14.30 -10.47
C GLU A 122 -8.83 13.08 -10.18
N LYS A 123 -8.36 12.18 -9.29
CA LYS A 123 -9.07 10.95 -8.94
C LYS A 123 -8.55 10.35 -7.64
N VAL A 124 -9.42 9.63 -6.92
CA VAL A 124 -9.08 8.78 -5.80
C VAL A 124 -9.50 7.35 -6.12
N SER A 125 -8.61 6.38 -5.98
CA SER A 125 -8.90 4.94 -6.14
C SER A 125 -8.56 4.20 -4.86
N VAL A 126 -9.54 3.51 -4.29
CA VAL A 126 -9.46 2.82 -2.99
C VAL A 126 -9.46 1.32 -3.22
N PHE A 127 -8.44 0.62 -2.73
CA PHE A 127 -8.24 -0.82 -2.89
C PHE A 127 -8.17 -1.50 -1.52
N GLY A 128 -8.62 -2.75 -1.43
CA GLY A 128 -8.40 -3.56 -0.24
C GLY A 128 -9.64 -4.22 0.34
N ALA A 129 -9.54 -4.67 1.57
CA ALA A 129 -10.60 -5.35 2.29
C ALA A 129 -11.38 -4.36 3.16
N PHE A 130 -12.27 -3.61 2.54
CA PHE A 130 -13.17 -2.65 3.20
C PHE A 130 -14.63 -3.07 3.04
N THR A 131 -15.49 -2.49 3.87
CA THR A 131 -16.93 -2.77 3.91
C THR A 131 -17.76 -1.66 3.24
N GLN A 132 -19.06 -1.87 3.12
CA GLN A 132 -19.99 -0.84 2.65
C GLN A 132 -19.93 0.44 3.51
N LYS A 133 -19.59 0.32 4.80
CA LYS A 133 -19.39 1.46 5.71
C LYS A 133 -18.42 2.49 5.13
N LEU A 134 -17.26 2.04 4.61
CA LEU A 134 -16.25 2.96 4.03
C LEU A 134 -16.79 3.65 2.77
N ILE A 135 -17.46 2.90 1.89
CA ILE A 135 -18.05 3.43 0.67
C ILE A 135 -19.08 4.54 1.00
N ASP A 136 -19.97 4.26 1.94
CA ASP A 136 -21.00 5.21 2.38
C ASP A 136 -20.39 6.45 3.04
N TYR A 137 -19.33 6.26 3.82
CA TYR A 137 -18.59 7.35 4.46
C TYR A 137 -17.93 8.27 3.42
N HIS A 138 -17.28 7.69 2.39
CA HIS A 138 -16.69 8.45 1.29
C HIS A 138 -17.76 9.23 0.52
N ALA A 139 -18.89 8.60 0.18
CA ALA A 139 -19.98 9.25 -0.53
C ALA A 139 -20.57 10.44 0.27
N ALA A 140 -20.83 10.24 1.57
CA ALA A 140 -21.32 11.28 2.44
C ALA A 140 -20.34 12.46 2.56
N THR A 141 -19.04 12.16 2.73
CA THR A 141 -17.98 13.17 2.84
C THR A 141 -17.78 13.91 1.53
N ALA A 142 -17.74 13.22 0.39
CA ALA A 142 -17.64 13.84 -0.93
C ALA A 142 -18.77 14.83 -1.18
N LYS A 143 -20.00 14.46 -0.80
CA LYS A 143 -21.17 15.36 -0.88
C LYS A 143 -21.03 16.57 0.07
N LYS A 144 -20.65 16.32 1.32
CA LYS A 144 -20.50 17.38 2.35
C LYS A 144 -19.42 18.40 2.01
N LEU A 145 -18.29 17.92 1.46
CA LEU A 145 -17.13 18.75 1.11
C LEU A 145 -17.13 19.18 -0.36
N ASN A 146 -18.17 18.83 -1.11
CA ASN A 146 -18.35 19.17 -2.54
C ASN A 146 -17.14 18.76 -3.40
N PHE A 147 -16.65 17.53 -3.26
CA PHE A 147 -15.53 17.02 -4.05
C PHE A 147 -15.89 17.00 -5.56
N GLN A 148 -14.96 17.48 -6.39
CA GLN A 148 -15.14 17.58 -7.83
C GLN A 148 -14.39 16.48 -8.61
N PHE A 149 -13.95 15.43 -7.91
CA PHE A 149 -13.21 14.31 -8.48
C PHE A 149 -13.89 12.98 -8.13
N PRO A 150 -13.75 11.95 -8.98
CA PRO A 150 -14.34 10.63 -8.71
C PRO A 150 -13.55 9.90 -7.62
N ILE A 151 -14.30 9.13 -6.81
CA ILE A 151 -13.79 8.16 -5.87
C ILE A 151 -14.22 6.77 -6.33
N GLU A 152 -13.26 5.95 -6.74
CA GLU A 152 -13.50 4.58 -7.21
C GLU A 152 -13.13 3.58 -6.12
N HIS A 153 -13.97 2.58 -5.90
CA HIS A 153 -13.77 1.54 -4.90
C HIS A 153 -13.52 0.19 -5.57
N HIS A 154 -12.41 -0.46 -5.21
CA HIS A 154 -11.95 -1.74 -5.74
C HIS A 154 -11.80 -2.74 -4.59
N PRO A 155 -12.89 -3.38 -4.12
CA PRO A 155 -12.84 -4.36 -3.05
C PRO A 155 -11.97 -5.55 -3.45
N MET A 156 -11.19 -6.05 -2.49
CA MET A 156 -10.30 -7.20 -2.72
C MET A 156 -11.14 -8.46 -3.02
N ILE A 157 -10.89 -9.07 -4.17
CA ILE A 157 -11.45 -10.39 -4.52
C ILE A 157 -10.60 -11.50 -3.89
N SER A 158 -9.28 -11.40 -4.00
CA SER A 158 -8.31 -12.31 -3.41
C SER A 158 -6.94 -11.64 -3.34
N GLY A 159 -6.12 -12.06 -2.39
CA GLY A 159 -4.77 -11.52 -2.23
C GLY A 159 -4.30 -11.55 -0.79
N TYR A 160 -3.11 -11.00 -0.56
CA TYR A 160 -2.57 -10.79 0.79
C TYR A 160 -1.70 -9.55 0.84
N SER A 161 -1.60 -8.97 2.03
CA SER A 161 -0.62 -7.95 2.37
C SER A 161 0.21 -8.39 3.56
N ARG A 162 1.47 -7.97 3.64
CA ARG A 162 2.41 -8.33 4.71
C ARG A 162 3.09 -7.08 5.25
N ASN A 163 3.31 -7.05 6.56
CA ASN A 163 4.24 -6.07 7.13
C ASN A 163 5.66 -6.40 6.65
N ALA A 164 6.42 -5.38 6.27
CA ALA A 164 7.86 -5.49 6.25
C ALA A 164 8.35 -5.74 7.70
N LYS A 165 9.33 -6.64 7.85
CA LYS A 165 9.99 -6.86 9.14
C LYS A 165 10.81 -5.64 9.51
#